data_a07cb41a06576e6260cabad7c3c2974b
#
_entry.id   a07cb41a06576e6260cabad7c3c2974b
#
_cell.length_a   1.000
_cell.length_b   1.000
_cell.length_c   1.000
_cell.angle_alpha   90.00
_cell.angle_beta   90.00
_cell.angle_gamma   90.00
#
_symmetry.space_group_name_H-M   'P 1'
#
loop_
_entity.id
_entity.type
_entity.pdbx_description
1 polymer ?
#
loop_
_entity_poly.entity_id
_entity_poly.type
_entity_poly.pdbx_seq_one_letter_code
_entity_poly.pdbx_strand_id
1 'polypeptide(L)'
;MKYLPNKKGFLGIDNKFNFKEKVVVVPFGLEKTVSYGSGTKNGPKEIIKASHQVELYDEELNCEPYKKIGIKTLKPFKIEKNIKKALKKISDINEEILNKNLFPMTFGGEHSITPGCITPFVKRHKKLC
;
A
#
# COMPACT_ATOMS: atom_id res chain seq x y z
N MET A 1 6.75 -12.20 -1.20
CA MET A 1 6.29 -11.12 -0.27
C MET A 1 5.94 -11.68 1.10
N LYS A 2 6.15 -10.90 2.18
CA LYS A 2 5.72 -11.26 3.55
C LYS A 2 4.64 -10.29 4.00
N TYR A 3 3.56 -10.80 4.61
CA TYR A 3 2.41 -9.99 5.05
C TYR A 3 2.34 -9.87 6.57
N LEU A 4 1.74 -8.78 7.04
CA LEU A 4 1.31 -8.65 8.43
C LEU A 4 0.10 -9.57 8.71
N PRO A 5 -0.10 -10.02 9.96
CA PRO A 5 -1.38 -10.55 10.38
C PRO A 5 -2.48 -9.50 10.14
N ASN A 6 -3.66 -9.91 9.69
CA ASN A 6 -4.73 -8.98 9.31
C ASN A 6 -5.08 -7.99 10.44
N LYS A 7 -5.13 -8.44 11.69
CA LYS A 7 -5.34 -7.57 12.87
C LYS A 7 -4.29 -6.45 13.05
N LYS A 8 -3.11 -6.56 12.44
CA LYS A 8 -2.04 -5.57 12.47
C LYS A 8 -1.88 -4.83 11.14
N GLY A 9 -2.63 -5.24 10.12
CA GLY A 9 -2.65 -4.62 8.81
C GLY A 9 -3.68 -3.49 8.71
N PHE A 10 -3.85 -2.98 7.50
CA PHE A 10 -4.84 -1.95 7.18
C PHE A 10 -6.26 -2.44 7.53
N LEU A 11 -7.07 -1.58 8.14
CA LEU A 11 -8.39 -1.81 8.72
C LEU A 11 -8.44 -2.73 9.95
N GLY A 12 -7.36 -3.38 10.37
CA GLY A 12 -7.36 -4.23 11.57
C GLY A 12 -8.31 -5.42 11.53
N ILE A 13 -8.61 -5.95 10.35
CA ILE A 13 -9.66 -6.96 10.12
C ILE A 13 -9.35 -8.27 10.82
N ASP A 14 -10.35 -8.90 11.44
CA ASP A 14 -10.19 -10.22 12.07
C ASP A 14 -9.91 -11.32 11.04
N ASN A 15 -9.02 -12.24 11.38
CA ASN A 15 -8.61 -13.37 10.53
C ASN A 15 -9.73 -14.42 10.28
N LYS A 16 -10.88 -14.27 10.90
CA LYS A 16 -12.01 -15.21 10.75
C LYS A 16 -12.60 -15.25 9.33
N PHE A 17 -12.26 -14.28 8.50
CA PHE A 17 -12.76 -14.16 7.16
C PHE A 17 -11.71 -14.60 6.14
N ASN A 18 -12.02 -15.65 5.39
CA ASN A 18 -11.17 -16.13 4.30
C ASN A 18 -11.57 -15.41 3.00
N PHE A 19 -10.95 -14.25 2.75
CA PHE A 19 -11.21 -13.47 1.54
C PHE A 19 -10.18 -13.79 0.45
N LYS A 20 -10.65 -13.82 -0.79
CA LYS A 20 -9.74 -13.78 -1.94
C LYS A 20 -9.14 -12.38 -2.01
N GLU A 21 -7.86 -12.28 -1.75
CA GLU A 21 -7.15 -11.00 -1.80
C GLU A 21 -7.24 -10.39 -3.20
N LYS A 22 -7.57 -9.10 -3.26
CA LYS A 22 -7.54 -8.29 -4.47
C LYS A 22 -6.61 -7.09 -4.32
N VAL A 23 -6.36 -6.63 -3.09
CA VAL A 23 -5.58 -5.44 -2.80
C VAL A 23 -4.44 -5.76 -1.85
N VAL A 24 -3.26 -5.21 -2.14
CA VAL A 24 -2.09 -5.27 -1.27
C VAL A 24 -1.67 -3.86 -0.89
N VAL A 25 -1.79 -3.55 0.41
CA VAL A 25 -1.27 -2.30 0.99
C VAL A 25 0.25 -2.41 1.09
N VAL A 26 0.94 -1.42 0.51
CA VAL A 26 2.39 -1.32 0.49
C VAL A 26 2.84 -0.12 1.32
N PRO A 27 3.28 -0.31 2.57
CA PRO A 27 3.80 0.78 3.40
C PRO A 27 5.21 1.15 2.93
N PHE A 28 5.35 2.32 2.29
CA PHE A 28 6.61 2.80 1.72
C PHE A 28 6.99 4.19 2.23
N GLY A 29 7.44 4.27 3.47
CA GLY A 29 7.80 5.52 4.17
C GLY A 29 9.15 6.10 3.72
N LEU A 30 9.29 6.48 2.45
CA LEU A 30 10.47 7.21 1.99
C LEU A 30 10.45 8.65 2.52
N GLU A 31 11.60 9.10 3.04
CA GLU A 31 11.84 10.48 3.48
C GLU A 31 13.28 10.83 3.13
N LYS A 32 13.49 11.47 1.98
CA LYS A 32 14.81 11.81 1.46
C LYS A 32 14.90 13.20 0.84
N THR A 33 13.85 13.67 0.22
CA THR A 33 13.81 14.90 -0.57
C THR A 33 12.67 15.82 -0.11
N VAL A 34 12.28 15.72 1.16
CA VAL A 34 11.26 16.58 1.75
C VAL A 34 11.75 18.03 1.78
N SER A 35 10.88 18.96 1.36
CA SER A 35 11.20 20.40 1.30
C SER A 35 11.05 21.08 2.65
N TYR A 36 10.23 20.54 3.54
CA TYR A 36 9.92 21.14 4.82
C TYR A 36 9.56 20.11 5.88
N GLY A 37 10.09 20.28 7.09
CA GLY A 37 9.83 19.39 8.22
C GLY A 37 10.44 18.00 8.07
N SER A 38 10.03 17.12 8.96
CA SER A 38 10.41 15.69 8.95
C SER A 38 9.27 14.85 9.50
N GLY A 39 9.35 13.51 9.34
CA GLY A 39 8.37 12.59 9.89
C GLY A 39 7.46 11.93 8.85
N THR A 40 7.51 12.36 7.58
CA THR A 40 6.71 11.76 6.50
C THR A 40 6.93 10.24 6.36
N LYS A 41 8.11 9.75 6.70
CA LYS A 41 8.41 8.31 6.74
C LYS A 41 7.49 7.50 7.66
N ASN A 42 6.89 8.15 8.66
CA ASN A 42 5.96 7.51 9.59
C ASN A 42 4.52 7.45 9.03
N GLY A 43 4.22 8.23 7.98
CA GLY A 43 2.89 8.32 7.37
C GLY A 43 2.22 6.97 7.13
N PRO A 44 2.86 6.00 6.46
CA PRO A 44 2.26 4.69 6.22
C PRO A 44 1.85 3.95 7.49
N LYS A 45 2.67 4.02 8.54
CA LYS A 45 2.40 3.38 9.83
C LYS A 45 1.20 4.04 10.52
N GLU A 46 1.15 5.37 10.52
CA GLU A 46 0.08 6.12 11.18
C GLU A 46 -1.26 5.97 10.41
N ILE A 47 -1.22 5.92 9.09
CA ILE A 47 -2.42 5.63 8.27
C ILE A 47 -2.96 4.23 8.61
N ILE A 48 -2.09 3.21 8.64
CA ILE A 48 -2.50 1.85 9.00
C ILE A 48 -3.09 1.82 10.42
N LYS A 49 -2.47 2.51 11.39
CA LYS A 49 -2.97 2.58 12.75
C LYS A 49 -4.33 3.29 12.83
N ALA A 50 -4.47 4.43 12.17
CA ALA A 50 -5.70 5.20 12.15
C ALA A 50 -6.85 4.43 11.47
N SER A 51 -6.54 3.63 10.45
CA SER A 51 -7.54 2.81 9.74
C SER A 51 -8.25 1.79 10.64
N HIS A 52 -7.71 1.47 11.81
CA HIS A 52 -8.38 0.59 12.78
C HIS A 52 -9.58 1.25 13.48
N GLN A 53 -9.76 2.56 13.31
CA GLN A 53 -10.83 3.33 13.94
C GLN A 53 -11.94 3.73 12.96
N VAL A 54 -11.80 3.40 11.66
CA VAL A 54 -12.83 3.71 10.67
C VAL A 54 -13.96 2.70 10.71
N GLU A 55 -15.17 3.16 10.42
CA GLU A 55 -16.30 2.29 10.22
C GLU A 55 -16.10 1.43 8.96
N LEU A 56 -16.48 0.16 9.05
CA LEU A 56 -16.24 -0.80 7.97
C LEU A 56 -17.45 -0.96 7.04
N TYR A 57 -18.61 -0.49 7.46
CA TYR A 57 -19.84 -0.52 6.69
C TYR A 57 -19.95 0.75 5.84
N ASP A 58 -20.26 0.57 4.57
CA ASP A 58 -20.50 1.63 3.61
C ASP A 58 -22.00 1.72 3.34
N GLU A 59 -22.62 2.86 3.71
CA GLU A 59 -24.07 3.06 3.59
C GLU A 59 -24.52 3.19 2.14
N GLU A 60 -23.72 3.81 1.27
CA GLU A 60 -24.07 3.98 -0.14
C GLU A 60 -24.03 2.64 -0.87
N LEU A 61 -22.99 1.83 -0.62
CA LEU A 61 -22.85 0.50 -1.19
C LEU A 61 -23.66 -0.57 -0.46
N ASN A 62 -24.26 -0.22 0.69
CA ASN A 62 -25.00 -1.12 1.56
C ASN A 62 -24.27 -2.44 1.85
N CYS A 63 -22.98 -2.34 2.16
CA CYS A 63 -22.14 -3.50 2.44
C CYS A 63 -20.87 -3.13 3.20
N GLU A 64 -20.09 -4.14 3.57
CA GLU A 64 -18.72 -3.99 4.07
C GLU A 64 -17.73 -4.32 2.92
N PRO A 65 -17.18 -3.30 2.23
CA PRO A 65 -16.35 -3.51 1.03
C PRO A 65 -15.17 -4.45 1.24
N TYR A 66 -14.54 -4.40 2.42
CA TYR A 66 -13.41 -5.27 2.74
C TYR A 66 -13.74 -6.76 2.66
N LYS A 67 -15.00 -7.15 2.88
CA LYS A 67 -15.47 -8.54 2.74
C LYS A 67 -15.49 -9.01 1.28
N LYS A 68 -15.61 -8.08 0.34
CA LYS A 68 -15.64 -8.36 -1.11
C LYS A 68 -14.26 -8.22 -1.76
N ILE A 69 -13.43 -7.30 -1.25
CA ILE A 69 -12.17 -6.92 -1.88
C ILE A 69 -10.98 -7.64 -1.27
N GLY A 70 -11.01 -8.21 -0.12
CA GLY A 70 -9.87 -8.87 0.53
C GLY A 70 -8.57 -8.06 0.47
N ILE A 71 -8.11 -7.55 1.62
CA ILE A 71 -6.95 -6.66 1.70
C ILE A 71 -5.85 -7.33 2.50
N LYS A 72 -4.62 -7.32 1.99
CA LYS A 72 -3.40 -7.73 2.71
C LYS A 72 -2.47 -6.54 2.86
N THR A 73 -1.72 -6.51 3.94
CA THR A 73 -0.71 -5.47 4.18
C THR A 73 0.67 -6.08 4.22
N LEU A 74 1.59 -5.57 3.43
CA LEU A 74 2.99 -6.03 3.48
C LEU A 74 3.62 -5.70 4.83
N LYS A 75 4.49 -6.62 5.31
CA LYS A 75 5.35 -6.30 6.45
C LYS A 75 6.26 -5.13 6.10
N PRO A 76 6.56 -4.24 7.06
CA PRO A 76 7.58 -3.22 6.87
C PRO A 76 8.90 -3.83 6.40
N PHE A 77 9.58 -3.14 5.51
CA PHE A 77 10.87 -3.55 4.94
C PHE A 77 11.82 -2.35 4.87
N LYS A 78 13.10 -2.64 4.78
CA LYS A 78 14.13 -1.60 4.68
C LYS A 78 14.02 -0.88 3.34
N ILE A 79 13.96 0.44 3.37
CA ILE A 79 14.01 1.31 2.20
C ILE A 79 15.46 1.77 2.00
N GLU A 80 15.93 1.70 0.75
CA GLU A 80 17.29 2.08 0.40
C GLU A 80 17.51 3.58 0.59
N LYS A 81 18.73 3.94 1.05
CA LYS A 81 19.11 5.36 1.21
C LYS A 81 19.23 6.08 -0.13
N ASN A 82 19.64 5.37 -1.18
CA ASN A 82 19.75 5.92 -2.53
C ASN A 82 18.36 6.02 -3.16
N ILE A 83 17.97 7.21 -3.61
CA ILE A 83 16.64 7.49 -4.17
C ILE A 83 16.33 6.62 -5.40
N LYS A 84 17.28 6.47 -6.34
CA LYS A 84 17.08 5.64 -7.54
C LYS A 84 16.82 4.19 -7.18
N LYS A 85 17.55 3.65 -6.19
CA LYS A 85 17.34 2.28 -5.69
C LYS A 85 16.01 2.16 -4.96
N ALA A 86 15.59 3.18 -4.20
CA ALA A 86 14.30 3.18 -3.52
C ALA A 86 13.14 3.20 -4.54
N LEU A 87 13.21 4.05 -5.56
CA LEU A 87 12.20 4.11 -6.64
C LEU A 87 12.13 2.79 -7.43
N LYS A 88 13.28 2.21 -7.74
CA LYS A 88 13.31 0.89 -8.38
C LYS A 88 12.65 -0.16 -7.49
N LYS A 89 12.95 -0.18 -6.20
CA LYS A 89 12.37 -1.14 -5.26
C LYS A 89 10.86 -1.07 -5.18
N ILE A 90 10.27 0.14 -5.10
CA ILE A 90 8.80 0.26 -5.09
C ILE A 90 8.19 -0.17 -6.41
N SER A 91 8.84 0.15 -7.53
CA SER A 91 8.43 -0.32 -8.85
C SER A 91 8.44 -1.86 -8.93
N ASP A 92 9.51 -2.50 -8.49
CA ASP A 92 9.62 -3.97 -8.50
C ASP A 92 8.55 -4.63 -7.61
N ILE A 93 8.26 -4.05 -6.43
CA ILE A 93 7.20 -4.53 -5.53
C ILE A 93 5.83 -4.42 -6.20
N ASN A 94 5.51 -3.27 -6.79
CA ASN A 94 4.22 -3.06 -7.46
C ASN A 94 4.09 -3.98 -8.68
N GLU A 95 5.16 -4.19 -9.44
CA GLU A 95 5.19 -5.13 -10.57
C GLU A 95 4.93 -6.57 -10.12
N GLU A 96 5.54 -7.01 -9.00
CA GLU A 96 5.29 -8.35 -8.42
C GLU A 96 3.83 -8.53 -7.99
N ILE A 97 3.21 -7.48 -7.41
CA ILE A 97 1.80 -7.50 -6.99
C ILE A 97 0.89 -7.60 -8.22
N LEU A 98 1.13 -6.76 -9.23
CA LEU A 98 0.37 -6.75 -10.46
C LEU A 98 0.49 -8.09 -11.23
N ASN A 99 1.65 -8.75 -11.19
CA ASN A 99 1.87 -10.06 -11.82
C ASN A 99 1.03 -11.17 -11.17
N LYS A 100 0.56 -10.95 -9.94
CA LYS A 100 -0.36 -11.84 -9.22
C LYS A 100 -1.84 -11.46 -9.43
N ASN A 101 -2.13 -10.55 -10.35
CA ASN A 101 -3.46 -9.98 -10.58
C ASN A 101 -4.06 -9.33 -9.33
N LEU A 102 -3.20 -8.72 -8.48
CA LEU A 102 -3.58 -7.94 -7.32
C LEU A 102 -3.33 -6.46 -7.56
N PHE A 103 -4.05 -5.60 -6.86
CA PHE A 103 -3.88 -4.15 -6.95
C PHE A 103 -2.97 -3.64 -5.84
N PRO A 104 -1.83 -2.99 -6.16
CA PRO A 104 -0.97 -2.37 -5.15
C PRO A 104 -1.55 -1.02 -4.71
N MET A 105 -1.84 -0.88 -3.42
CA MET A 105 -2.23 0.36 -2.78
C MET A 105 -1.06 0.88 -1.93
N THR A 106 -0.29 1.83 -2.46
CA THR A 106 0.91 2.33 -1.80
C THR A 106 0.60 3.48 -0.86
N PHE A 107 0.97 3.34 0.41
CA PHE A 107 1.00 4.43 1.37
C PHE A 107 2.42 4.98 1.44
N GLY A 108 2.59 6.23 1.03
CA GLY A 108 3.89 6.86 0.93
C GLY A 108 4.30 7.65 2.16
N GLY A 109 5.57 8.01 2.19
CA GLY A 109 6.13 9.11 2.92
C GLY A 109 6.04 10.38 2.06
N GLU A 110 7.10 10.68 1.32
CA GLU A 110 7.13 11.81 0.39
C GLU A 110 6.59 11.44 -1.00
N HIS A 111 6.07 12.43 -1.73
CA HIS A 111 5.45 12.21 -3.04
C HIS A 111 6.43 11.81 -4.15
N SER A 112 7.73 11.96 -3.96
CA SER A 112 8.76 11.55 -4.93
C SER A 112 8.75 10.05 -5.26
N ILE A 113 8.01 9.22 -4.49
CA ILE A 113 7.83 7.80 -4.80
C ILE A 113 6.90 7.56 -6.00
N THR A 114 6.06 8.53 -6.37
CA THR A 114 5.03 8.38 -7.41
C THR A 114 5.56 7.81 -8.73
N PRO A 115 6.67 8.30 -9.31
CA PRO A 115 7.21 7.73 -10.55
C PRO A 115 7.52 6.22 -10.43
N GLY A 116 8.07 5.80 -9.28
CA GLY A 116 8.32 4.37 -9.02
C GLY A 116 7.02 3.56 -8.90
N CYS A 117 5.98 4.15 -8.29
CA CYS A 117 4.70 3.48 -8.12
C CYS A 117 3.97 3.25 -9.45
N ILE A 118 3.97 4.24 -10.37
CA ILE A 118 3.20 4.18 -11.60
C ILE A 118 3.92 3.45 -12.75
N THR A 119 5.25 3.35 -12.71
CA THR A 119 6.05 2.71 -13.78
C THR A 119 5.50 1.34 -14.22
N PRO A 120 5.14 0.40 -13.33
CA PRO A 120 4.61 -0.89 -13.74
C PRO A 120 3.23 -0.80 -14.42
N PHE A 121 2.43 0.19 -14.07
CA PHE A 121 1.12 0.42 -14.69
C PHE A 121 1.27 0.97 -16.11
N VAL A 122 2.19 1.91 -16.32
CA VAL A 122 2.48 2.44 -17.66
C VAL A 122 2.89 1.35 -18.64
N LYS A 123 3.66 0.36 -18.17
CA LYS A 123 4.05 -0.79 -19.00
C LYS A 123 2.86 -1.68 -19.40
N ARG A 124 1.79 -1.72 -18.61
CA ARG A 124 0.64 -2.61 -18.81
C ARG A 124 -0.52 -1.96 -19.53
N HIS A 125 -0.67 -0.66 -19.39
CA HIS A 125 -1.82 0.08 -19.88
C HIS A 125 -1.37 1.07 -20.95
N LYS A 126 -1.93 0.95 -22.17
CA LYS A 126 -1.64 1.88 -23.28
C LYS A 126 -2.19 3.30 -23.02
N LYS A 127 -3.22 3.41 -22.21
CA LYS A 127 -3.82 4.68 -21.78
C LYS A 127 -3.91 4.66 -20.27
N LEU A 128 -3.17 5.53 -19.60
CA LEU A 128 -3.19 5.76 -18.18
C LEU A 128 -3.51 7.24 -17.94
N CYS A 129 -4.56 7.52 -17.19
CA CYS A 129 -4.99 8.89 -16.84
C CYS A 129 -4.58 9.19 -15.42
#